data_5204f489b145d4a09e6056abcd912928
#
_entry.id   5204f489b145d4a09e6056abcd912928
#
_cell.length_a   1.000
_cell.length_b   1.000
_cell.length_c   1.000
_cell.angle_alpha   90.00
_cell.angle_beta   90.00
_cell.angle_gamma   90.00
#
_symmetry.space_group_name_H-M   'P 1'
#
loop_
_entity.id
_entity.type
_entity.pdbx_description
1 polymer ?
#
loop_
_entity_poly.entity_id
_entity_poly.type
_entity_poly.pdbx_seq_one_letter_code
_entity_poly.pdbx_strand_id
1 'polypeptide(L)'
;MLLWAVMLRCVEPIATIAAALSFKDPFVCPLHKQHAADAAKRRLAAASLSDHCAVYNAVKGWEAAVRSGGGAGDRYVHDNFLSRATLQMLQSMRRQFIDILCSAGFLPPSPAGGAPGAIMLGGSAANENSSQEDVVKAVVAAGLYPNVIAVRKHGGRPSSRPPRLSVRGIGRVELHPKSALAGMTALLQPYMVYHTLVRSSACFVHDATCVPMMALVLFGGKLVAQQAGAGGAVTLTLDGWLTVHVAADSAACVMALTQRMQHCLQAKFTTPALDVYAPSPPVSARVAQSNLPHRYGDSGFAAISRETLQLLRCSFSLARAAAAVTHGSATTEDAGSCSDDDSRATTAHLQPVQGFVTRTFQIGGGGGGSDAMDALNE
;
A
#
# COMPACT_ATOMS: atom_id res chain seq x y z
N MET A 1 0.12 -4.09 9.10
CA MET A 1 -0.97 -3.94 8.12
C MET A 1 -2.28 -3.51 8.77
N LEU A 2 -2.89 -4.25 9.72
CA LEU A 2 -4.20 -3.93 10.30
C LEU A 2 -4.27 -2.58 11.02
N LEU A 3 -3.24 -2.16 11.77
CA LEU A 3 -3.21 -0.84 12.40
C LEU A 3 -3.21 0.30 11.39
N TRP A 4 -2.48 0.16 10.28
CA TRP A 4 -2.55 1.12 9.18
C TRP A 4 -3.95 1.15 8.54
N ALA A 5 -4.62 0.00 8.45
CA ALA A 5 -5.99 -0.06 7.95
C ALA A 5 -6.98 0.71 8.86
N VAL A 6 -6.82 0.60 10.17
CA VAL A 6 -7.60 1.39 11.14
C VAL A 6 -7.32 2.88 10.97
N MET A 7 -6.04 3.26 10.89
CA MET A 7 -5.64 4.65 10.72
C MET A 7 -6.09 5.25 9.39
N LEU A 8 -6.08 4.48 8.30
CA LEU A 8 -6.46 4.96 6.97
C LEU A 8 -7.92 4.60 6.61
N ARG A 9 -8.70 4.10 7.57
CA ARG A 9 -10.13 3.80 7.43
C ARG A 9 -10.45 2.90 6.22
N CYS A 10 -9.70 1.80 6.07
CA CYS A 10 -9.89 0.78 5.04
C CYS A 10 -9.80 -0.64 5.63
N VAL A 11 -10.47 -0.86 6.76
CA VAL A 11 -10.34 -2.08 7.58
C VAL A 11 -10.84 -3.31 6.84
N GLU A 12 -11.99 -3.22 6.17
CA GLU A 12 -12.63 -4.38 5.52
C GLU A 12 -11.75 -5.02 4.42
N PRO A 13 -11.25 -4.28 3.41
CA PRO A 13 -10.37 -4.87 2.40
C PRO A 13 -9.07 -5.41 3.00
N ILE A 14 -8.47 -4.69 3.94
CA ILE A 14 -7.19 -5.09 4.53
C ILE A 14 -7.35 -6.30 5.46
N ALA A 15 -8.41 -6.39 6.25
CA ALA A 15 -8.70 -7.59 7.06
C ALA A 15 -8.90 -8.82 6.17
N THR A 16 -9.55 -8.66 5.01
CA THR A 16 -9.73 -9.73 4.03
C THR A 16 -8.38 -10.17 3.43
N ILE A 17 -7.56 -9.21 3.02
CA ILE A 17 -6.22 -9.48 2.47
C ILE A 17 -5.35 -10.14 3.52
N ALA A 18 -5.32 -9.62 4.75
CA ALA A 18 -4.55 -10.17 5.86
C ALA A 18 -4.98 -11.62 6.19
N ALA A 19 -6.27 -11.92 6.17
CA ALA A 19 -6.77 -13.28 6.36
C ALA A 19 -6.27 -14.23 5.27
N ALA A 20 -6.29 -13.81 4.01
CA ALA A 20 -5.78 -14.63 2.91
C ALA A 20 -4.28 -14.87 2.99
N LEU A 21 -3.49 -13.85 3.34
CA LEU A 21 -2.04 -13.95 3.53
C LEU A 21 -1.68 -14.86 4.72
N SER A 22 -2.53 -14.89 5.76
CA SER A 22 -2.32 -15.72 6.95
C SER A 22 -2.76 -17.17 6.76
N PHE A 23 -3.60 -17.46 5.78
CA PHE A 23 -4.16 -18.80 5.58
C PHE A 23 -3.89 -19.33 4.17
N LYS A 24 -4.70 -18.92 3.20
CA LYS A 24 -4.65 -19.42 1.82
C LYS A 24 -5.44 -18.55 0.86
N ASP A 25 -4.94 -18.44 -0.36
CA ASP A 25 -5.62 -17.88 -1.52
C ASP A 25 -6.90 -18.70 -1.83
N PRO A 26 -8.05 -18.04 -2.05
CA PRO A 26 -9.31 -18.74 -2.36
C PRO A 26 -9.39 -19.28 -3.80
N PHE A 27 -8.47 -18.90 -4.69
CA PHE A 27 -8.48 -19.36 -6.08
C PHE A 27 -8.03 -20.80 -6.20
N VAL A 28 -8.78 -21.60 -6.96
CA VAL A 28 -8.47 -22.98 -7.30
C VAL A 28 -8.18 -23.09 -8.79
N CYS A 29 -7.27 -23.99 -9.14
CA CYS A 29 -6.91 -24.23 -10.53
C CYS A 29 -7.18 -25.72 -10.84
N PRO A 30 -8.37 -26.07 -11.35
CA PRO A 30 -8.68 -27.44 -11.75
C PRO A 30 -7.83 -27.89 -12.92
N LEU A 31 -7.52 -29.19 -12.96
CA LEU A 31 -6.79 -29.80 -14.07
C LEU A 31 -7.50 -29.47 -15.39
N HIS A 32 -6.76 -29.14 -16.41
CA HIS A 32 -7.26 -28.78 -17.77
C HIS A 32 -8.10 -27.48 -17.87
N LYS A 33 -8.30 -26.72 -16.77
CA LYS A 33 -9.01 -25.41 -16.78
C LYS A 33 -8.13 -24.25 -16.38
N GLN A 34 -6.81 -24.38 -16.48
CA GLN A 34 -5.85 -23.38 -15.98
C GLN A 34 -6.07 -22.00 -16.63
N HIS A 35 -6.20 -21.94 -17.95
CA HIS A 35 -6.42 -20.67 -18.66
C HIS A 35 -7.70 -19.95 -18.23
N ALA A 36 -8.79 -20.72 -17.99
CA ALA A 36 -10.04 -20.16 -17.53
C ALA A 36 -9.96 -19.64 -16.09
N ALA A 37 -9.27 -20.37 -15.21
CA ALA A 37 -9.05 -19.96 -13.82
C ALA A 37 -8.16 -18.69 -13.76
N ASP A 38 -7.08 -18.64 -14.53
CA ASP A 38 -6.21 -17.46 -14.63
C ASP A 38 -6.97 -16.25 -15.21
N ALA A 39 -7.81 -16.46 -16.22
CA ALA A 39 -8.65 -15.41 -16.80
C ALA A 39 -9.66 -14.87 -15.76
N ALA A 40 -10.25 -15.73 -14.94
CA ALA A 40 -11.15 -15.34 -13.86
C ALA A 40 -10.40 -14.51 -12.79
N LYS A 41 -9.21 -14.94 -12.36
CA LYS A 41 -8.37 -14.19 -11.41
C LYS A 41 -7.98 -12.82 -11.98
N ARG A 42 -7.55 -12.76 -13.25
CA ARG A 42 -7.23 -11.48 -13.92
C ARG A 42 -8.44 -10.55 -14.00
N ARG A 43 -9.63 -11.07 -14.28
CA ARG A 43 -10.87 -10.29 -14.29
C ARG A 43 -11.16 -9.69 -12.91
N LEU A 44 -10.96 -10.45 -11.84
CA LEU A 44 -11.15 -9.99 -10.46
C LEU A 44 -10.06 -9.03 -10.00
N ALA A 45 -8.83 -9.16 -10.52
CA ALA A 45 -7.78 -8.17 -10.32
C ALA A 45 -8.10 -6.85 -11.04
N ALA A 46 -8.81 -6.93 -12.16
CA ALA A 46 -9.21 -5.79 -13.00
C ALA A 46 -8.06 -4.80 -13.26
N ALA A 47 -8.35 -3.50 -13.22
CA ALA A 47 -7.34 -2.44 -13.37
C ALA A 47 -6.44 -2.24 -12.14
N SER A 48 -6.70 -2.98 -11.05
CA SER A 48 -5.94 -2.80 -9.79
C SER A 48 -4.47 -3.19 -9.91
N LEU A 49 -4.10 -4.06 -10.83
CA LEU A 49 -2.76 -4.64 -10.93
C LEU A 49 -2.28 -5.20 -9.58
N SER A 50 -3.12 -6.00 -8.94
CA SER A 50 -2.91 -6.51 -7.59
C SER A 50 -3.54 -7.88 -7.37
N ASP A 51 -2.73 -8.87 -7.01
CA ASP A 51 -3.22 -10.18 -6.57
C ASP A 51 -4.03 -10.05 -5.26
N HIS A 52 -3.61 -9.15 -4.37
CA HIS A 52 -4.29 -8.90 -3.10
C HIS A 52 -5.69 -8.29 -3.29
N CYS A 53 -5.81 -7.33 -4.22
CA CYS A 53 -7.12 -6.78 -4.56
C CYS A 53 -8.02 -7.81 -5.27
N ALA A 54 -7.44 -8.72 -6.06
CA ALA A 54 -8.21 -9.83 -6.65
C ALA A 54 -8.86 -10.71 -5.59
N VAL A 55 -8.14 -11.04 -4.51
CA VAL A 55 -8.69 -11.79 -3.37
C VAL A 55 -9.81 -11.02 -2.68
N TYR A 56 -9.61 -9.73 -2.40
CA TYR A 56 -10.66 -8.90 -1.81
C TYR A 56 -11.91 -8.85 -2.68
N ASN A 57 -11.75 -8.63 -3.98
CA ASN A 57 -12.86 -8.56 -4.94
C ASN A 57 -13.58 -9.92 -5.06
N ALA A 58 -12.85 -11.04 -4.98
CA ALA A 58 -13.44 -12.38 -4.99
C ALA A 58 -14.34 -12.60 -3.76
N VAL A 59 -13.87 -12.24 -2.57
CA VAL A 59 -14.63 -12.37 -1.32
C VAL A 59 -15.85 -11.45 -1.33
N LYS A 60 -15.66 -10.17 -1.69
CA LYS A 60 -16.74 -9.18 -1.77
C LYS A 60 -17.83 -9.58 -2.77
N GLY A 61 -17.41 -10.04 -3.95
CA GLY A 61 -18.35 -10.51 -4.98
C GLY A 61 -19.12 -11.75 -4.56
N TRP A 62 -18.46 -12.71 -3.89
CA TRP A 62 -19.11 -13.88 -3.32
C TRP A 62 -20.14 -13.51 -2.25
N GLU A 63 -19.79 -12.62 -1.32
CA GLU A 63 -20.72 -12.15 -0.28
C GLU A 63 -21.93 -11.43 -0.88
N ALA A 64 -21.74 -10.64 -1.92
CA ALA A 64 -22.83 -10.02 -2.65
C ALA A 64 -23.74 -11.06 -3.33
N ALA A 65 -23.16 -12.08 -3.97
CA ALA A 65 -23.89 -13.17 -4.60
C ALA A 65 -24.66 -14.02 -3.57
N VAL A 66 -24.08 -14.31 -2.41
CA VAL A 66 -24.78 -15.02 -1.31
C VAL A 66 -25.97 -14.21 -0.82
N ARG A 67 -25.85 -12.90 -0.66
CA ARG A 67 -26.95 -12.02 -0.24
C ARG A 67 -28.10 -11.95 -1.26
N SER A 68 -27.81 -12.08 -2.55
CA SER A 68 -28.85 -12.10 -3.58
C SER A 68 -29.69 -13.38 -3.60
N GLY A 69 -29.24 -14.45 -2.90
CA GLY A 69 -29.99 -15.70 -2.77
C GLY A 69 -30.02 -16.54 -4.06
N GLY A 70 -30.99 -17.46 -4.15
CA GLY A 70 -31.25 -18.25 -5.38
C GLY A 70 -30.07 -19.08 -5.89
N GLY A 71 -29.13 -19.50 -5.02
CA GLY A 71 -27.95 -20.25 -5.42
C GLY A 71 -26.88 -19.42 -6.15
N ALA A 72 -27.01 -18.10 -6.18
CA ALA A 72 -26.05 -17.22 -6.85
C ALA A 72 -24.64 -17.30 -6.26
N GLY A 73 -24.53 -17.54 -4.94
CA GLY A 73 -23.24 -17.74 -4.28
C GLY A 73 -22.48 -18.94 -4.82
N ASP A 74 -23.15 -20.06 -5.05
CA ASP A 74 -22.52 -21.27 -5.59
C ASP A 74 -22.15 -21.10 -7.07
N ARG A 75 -22.98 -20.45 -7.86
CA ARG A 75 -22.66 -20.08 -9.24
C ARG A 75 -21.44 -19.18 -9.29
N TYR A 76 -21.39 -18.15 -8.43
CA TYR A 76 -20.24 -17.25 -8.37
C TYR A 76 -18.93 -17.97 -8.03
N VAL A 77 -18.96 -18.90 -7.08
CA VAL A 77 -17.80 -19.75 -6.70
C VAL A 77 -17.33 -20.58 -7.89
N HIS A 78 -18.27 -21.24 -8.61
CA HIS A 78 -17.97 -22.03 -9.78
C HIS A 78 -17.36 -21.18 -10.92
N ASP A 79 -18.02 -20.08 -11.27
CA ASP A 79 -17.64 -19.23 -12.42
C ASP A 79 -16.33 -18.48 -12.23
N ASN A 80 -15.91 -18.27 -10.98
CA ASN A 80 -14.65 -17.60 -10.63
C ASN A 80 -13.58 -18.56 -10.09
N PHE A 81 -13.79 -19.88 -10.18
CA PHE A 81 -12.82 -20.88 -9.74
C PHE A 81 -12.38 -20.68 -8.30
N LEU A 82 -13.33 -20.52 -7.37
CA LEU A 82 -13.06 -20.26 -5.96
C LEU A 82 -13.33 -21.51 -5.11
N SER A 83 -12.68 -21.57 -3.96
CA SER A 83 -12.94 -22.58 -2.93
C SER A 83 -13.92 -22.03 -1.90
N ARG A 84 -15.14 -22.61 -1.84
CA ARG A 84 -16.14 -22.23 -0.85
C ARG A 84 -15.64 -22.36 0.58
N ALA A 85 -14.97 -23.48 0.89
CA ALA A 85 -14.42 -23.71 2.23
C ALA A 85 -13.39 -22.63 2.60
N THR A 86 -12.53 -22.25 1.64
CA THR A 86 -11.54 -21.18 1.87
C THR A 86 -12.25 -19.84 2.07
N LEU A 87 -13.26 -19.48 1.28
CA LEU A 87 -14.02 -18.24 1.44
C LEU A 87 -14.69 -18.15 2.83
N GLN A 88 -15.28 -19.24 3.31
CA GLN A 88 -15.89 -19.31 4.64
C GLN A 88 -14.82 -19.15 5.75
N MET A 89 -13.66 -19.77 5.58
CA MET A 89 -12.55 -19.62 6.53
C MET A 89 -12.05 -18.16 6.56
N LEU A 90 -11.83 -17.55 5.40
CA LEU A 90 -11.44 -16.14 5.32
C LEU A 90 -12.46 -15.23 5.99
N GLN A 91 -13.75 -15.50 5.83
CA GLN A 91 -14.82 -14.74 6.50
C GLN A 91 -14.74 -14.88 8.02
N SER A 92 -14.45 -16.07 8.54
CA SER A 92 -14.31 -16.31 9.97
C SER A 92 -13.05 -15.63 10.53
N MET A 93 -11.91 -15.77 9.86
CA MET A 93 -10.64 -15.13 10.27
C MET A 93 -10.76 -13.60 10.27
N ARG A 94 -11.41 -13.06 9.25
CA ARG A 94 -11.67 -11.63 9.14
C ARG A 94 -12.47 -11.09 10.33
N ARG A 95 -13.51 -11.83 10.77
CA ARG A 95 -14.27 -11.49 11.99
C ARG A 95 -13.38 -11.52 13.22
N GLN A 96 -12.59 -12.56 13.38
CA GLN A 96 -11.63 -12.65 14.52
C GLN A 96 -10.67 -11.46 14.55
N PHE A 97 -10.15 -11.00 13.41
CA PHE A 97 -9.30 -9.81 13.37
C PHE A 97 -10.04 -8.55 13.86
N ILE A 98 -11.29 -8.39 13.46
CA ILE A 98 -12.11 -7.27 13.93
C ILE A 98 -12.37 -7.37 15.44
N ASP A 99 -12.72 -8.56 15.93
CA ASP A 99 -12.97 -8.80 17.36
C ASP A 99 -11.71 -8.49 18.20
N ILE A 100 -10.53 -8.88 17.71
CA ILE A 100 -9.24 -8.54 18.34
C ILE A 100 -9.02 -7.03 18.35
N LEU A 101 -9.27 -6.34 17.24
CA LEU A 101 -9.13 -4.88 17.17
C LEU A 101 -10.11 -4.16 18.06
N CYS A 102 -11.34 -4.64 18.21
CA CYS A 102 -12.34 -4.12 19.11
C CYS A 102 -11.94 -4.38 20.58
N SER A 103 -11.52 -5.60 20.91
CA SER A 103 -11.08 -5.97 22.26
C SER A 103 -9.84 -5.19 22.71
N ALA A 104 -8.93 -4.90 21.79
CA ALA A 104 -7.76 -4.06 22.02
C ALA A 104 -8.07 -2.55 22.02
N GLY A 105 -9.32 -2.14 21.78
CA GLY A 105 -9.76 -0.74 21.79
C GLY A 105 -9.38 0.07 20.54
N PHE A 106 -8.89 -0.57 19.47
CA PHE A 106 -8.56 0.12 18.22
C PHE A 106 -9.79 0.44 17.36
N LEU A 107 -10.85 -0.33 17.52
CA LEU A 107 -12.16 -0.11 16.89
C LEU A 107 -13.25 -0.04 17.95
N PRO A 108 -14.34 0.69 17.72
CA PRO A 108 -15.51 0.65 18.60
C PRO A 108 -16.08 -0.77 18.63
N PRO A 109 -16.68 -1.18 19.75
CA PRO A 109 -17.33 -2.48 19.84
C PRO A 109 -18.39 -2.63 18.73
N SER A 110 -18.40 -3.79 18.09
CA SER A 110 -19.41 -4.10 17.09
C SER A 110 -20.80 -4.10 17.75
N PRO A 111 -21.81 -3.42 17.18
CA PRO A 111 -23.15 -3.43 17.74
C PRO A 111 -23.67 -4.87 17.85
N ALA A 112 -23.99 -5.29 19.08
CA ALA A 112 -24.55 -6.60 19.34
C ALA A 112 -25.89 -6.75 18.60
N GLY A 113 -26.03 -7.76 17.75
CA GLY A 113 -27.30 -8.12 17.10
C GLY A 113 -27.51 -7.63 15.67
N GLY A 114 -26.49 -7.10 15.00
CA GLY A 114 -26.58 -6.79 13.57
C GLY A 114 -26.77 -8.07 12.73
N ALA A 115 -27.76 -8.07 11.84
CA ALA A 115 -28.01 -9.19 10.93
C ALA A 115 -26.72 -9.58 10.16
N PRO A 116 -26.39 -10.87 10.03
CA PRO A 116 -25.23 -11.31 9.27
C PRO A 116 -25.34 -10.78 7.84
N GLY A 117 -24.46 -9.85 7.45
CA GLY A 117 -24.38 -9.33 6.09
C GLY A 117 -24.81 -7.88 5.86
N ALA A 118 -25.36 -7.18 6.86
CA ALA A 118 -25.82 -5.79 6.71
C ALA A 118 -24.82 -4.74 7.22
N ILE A 119 -23.83 -5.11 8.03
CA ILE A 119 -22.90 -4.17 8.66
C ILE A 119 -21.51 -4.37 8.07
N MET A 120 -20.90 -3.30 7.55
CA MET A 120 -19.48 -3.30 7.18
C MET A 120 -18.64 -3.66 8.40
N LEU A 121 -17.74 -4.63 8.24
CA LEU A 121 -16.86 -5.06 9.31
C LEU A 121 -16.08 -3.88 9.90
N GLY A 122 -16.18 -3.67 11.21
CA GLY A 122 -15.57 -2.53 11.89
C GLY A 122 -16.36 -1.22 11.79
N GLY A 123 -17.56 -1.23 11.16
CA GLY A 123 -18.41 -0.05 10.99
C GLY A 123 -18.05 0.83 9.80
N SER A 124 -18.95 1.76 9.45
CA SER A 124 -18.77 2.66 8.28
C SER A 124 -17.59 3.62 8.44
N ALA A 125 -17.38 4.16 9.64
CA ALA A 125 -16.29 5.10 9.92
C ALA A 125 -14.90 4.47 9.72
N ALA A 126 -14.74 3.19 10.06
CA ALA A 126 -13.48 2.46 9.86
C ALA A 126 -13.26 2.03 8.39
N ASN A 127 -14.24 2.27 7.51
CA ASN A 127 -14.23 1.82 6.12
C ASN A 127 -14.49 2.94 5.10
N GLU A 128 -14.37 4.19 5.50
CA GLU A 128 -14.59 5.37 4.66
C GLU A 128 -13.75 5.33 3.36
N ASN A 129 -12.54 4.77 3.43
CA ASN A 129 -11.60 4.67 2.32
C ASN A 129 -11.52 3.26 1.71
N SER A 130 -12.40 2.33 2.08
CA SER A 130 -12.35 0.94 1.59
C SER A 130 -12.58 0.79 0.09
N SER A 131 -13.21 1.78 -0.56
CA SER A 131 -13.38 1.86 -2.01
C SER A 131 -12.20 2.51 -2.73
N GLN A 132 -11.26 3.11 -1.99
CA GLN A 132 -10.10 3.80 -2.55
C GLN A 132 -8.95 2.80 -2.74
N GLU A 133 -8.86 2.24 -3.94
CA GLU A 133 -7.89 1.19 -4.29
C GLU A 133 -6.44 1.58 -3.98
N ASP A 134 -6.07 2.84 -4.25
CA ASP A 134 -4.72 3.33 -4.03
C ASP A 134 -4.37 3.42 -2.53
N VAL A 135 -5.34 3.74 -1.67
CA VAL A 135 -5.17 3.70 -0.21
C VAL A 135 -5.00 2.26 0.27
N VAL A 136 -5.82 1.34 -0.23
CA VAL A 136 -5.69 -0.10 0.08
C VAL A 136 -4.32 -0.63 -0.31
N LYS A 137 -3.84 -0.34 -1.54
CA LYS A 137 -2.51 -0.73 -2.00
C LYS A 137 -1.37 -0.11 -1.17
N ALA A 138 -1.54 1.13 -0.73
CA ALA A 138 -0.56 1.78 0.14
C ALA A 138 -0.46 1.08 1.51
N VAL A 139 -1.60 0.63 2.08
CA VAL A 139 -1.61 -0.16 3.31
C VAL A 139 -1.03 -1.56 3.09
N VAL A 140 -1.28 -2.17 1.93
CA VAL A 140 -0.62 -3.44 1.55
C VAL A 140 0.90 -3.24 1.48
N ALA A 141 1.37 -2.14 0.85
CA ALA A 141 2.79 -1.80 0.81
C ALA A 141 3.38 -1.61 2.22
N ALA A 142 2.68 -0.89 3.11
CA ALA A 142 3.07 -0.71 4.50
C ALA A 142 3.19 -2.02 5.29
N GLY A 143 2.39 -3.02 4.94
CA GLY A 143 2.38 -4.31 5.63
C GLY A 143 3.34 -5.35 5.05
N LEU A 144 3.77 -5.18 3.80
CA LEU A 144 4.66 -6.12 3.11
C LEU A 144 6.09 -5.59 2.95
N TYR A 145 6.33 -4.29 3.20
CA TYR A 145 7.68 -3.76 3.23
C TYR A 145 8.54 -4.56 4.26
N PRO A 146 9.80 -4.94 3.95
CA PRO A 146 10.64 -4.51 2.83
C PRO A 146 10.59 -5.40 1.56
N ASN A 147 9.59 -6.23 1.38
CA ASN A 147 9.47 -7.13 0.24
C ASN A 147 9.11 -6.35 -1.03
N VAL A 148 10.09 -5.73 -1.66
CA VAL A 148 9.91 -4.85 -2.83
C VAL A 148 10.58 -5.42 -4.07
N ILE A 149 9.87 -5.40 -5.19
CA ILE A 149 10.36 -5.73 -6.52
C ILE A 149 10.56 -4.43 -7.28
N ALA A 150 11.72 -4.23 -7.87
CA ALA A 150 11.98 -3.18 -8.86
C ALA A 150 11.61 -3.68 -10.25
N VAL A 151 10.79 -2.89 -10.96
CA VAL A 151 10.31 -3.16 -12.33
C VAL A 151 11.14 -2.34 -13.29
N ARG A 152 11.96 -2.99 -14.12
CA ARG A 152 12.77 -2.32 -15.14
C ARG A 152 12.17 -2.56 -16.53
N LYS A 153 11.70 -1.50 -17.15
CA LYS A 153 11.21 -1.53 -18.53
C LYS A 153 12.39 -1.74 -19.50
N HIS A 154 12.15 -2.46 -20.58
CA HIS A 154 13.09 -2.51 -21.69
C HIS A 154 13.05 -1.16 -22.42
N GLY A 155 14.23 -0.50 -22.58
CA GLY A 155 14.42 0.86 -23.07
C GLY A 155 13.36 1.38 -24.05
N GLY A 156 12.70 2.46 -23.66
CA GLY A 156 11.96 3.45 -24.44
C GLY A 156 10.87 3.02 -25.43
N ARG A 157 10.89 1.81 -25.97
CA ARG A 157 9.92 1.32 -26.95
C ARG A 157 8.92 0.36 -26.33
N PRO A 158 7.66 0.34 -26.80
CA PRO A 158 6.71 -0.70 -26.42
C PRO A 158 7.31 -2.06 -26.76
N SER A 159 7.65 -2.83 -25.75
CA SER A 159 8.25 -4.16 -25.93
C SER A 159 7.15 -5.20 -25.76
N SER A 160 7.09 -6.18 -26.66
CA SER A 160 6.26 -7.38 -26.51
C SER A 160 6.76 -8.30 -25.37
N ARG A 161 7.94 -8.01 -24.81
CA ARG A 161 8.52 -8.79 -23.72
C ARG A 161 8.10 -8.23 -22.37
N PRO A 162 7.83 -9.10 -21.35
CA PRO A 162 7.54 -8.65 -20.00
C PRO A 162 8.75 -7.90 -19.43
N PRO A 163 8.51 -6.91 -18.52
CA PRO A 163 9.58 -6.15 -17.90
C PRO A 163 10.48 -7.05 -17.05
N ARG A 164 11.72 -6.63 -16.85
CA ARG A 164 12.64 -7.31 -15.94
C ARG A 164 12.30 -6.97 -14.49
N LEU A 165 12.15 -8.00 -13.69
CA LEU A 165 11.85 -7.89 -12.26
C LEU A 165 13.08 -8.25 -11.45
N SER A 166 13.36 -7.48 -10.41
CA SER A 166 14.50 -7.75 -9.51
C SER A 166 14.17 -7.41 -8.07
N VAL A 167 14.68 -8.21 -7.14
CA VAL A 167 14.58 -8.01 -5.69
C VAL A 167 15.99 -7.75 -5.15
N ARG A 168 16.11 -6.80 -4.23
CA ARG A 168 17.39 -6.43 -3.61
C ARG A 168 18.00 -7.65 -2.90
N GLY A 169 19.29 -7.90 -3.12
CA GLY A 169 20.03 -9.01 -2.53
C GLY A 169 19.74 -10.39 -3.15
N ILE A 170 18.72 -10.52 -4.03
CA ILE A 170 18.34 -11.78 -4.67
C ILE A 170 18.66 -11.74 -6.17
N GLY A 171 18.50 -10.57 -6.78
CA GLY A 171 18.68 -10.40 -8.22
C GLY A 171 17.38 -10.58 -8.99
N ARG A 172 17.47 -11.22 -10.17
CA ARG A 172 16.33 -11.43 -11.07
C ARG A 172 15.30 -12.38 -10.43
N VAL A 173 14.03 -11.98 -10.53
CA VAL A 173 12.87 -12.78 -10.11
C VAL A 173 11.82 -12.82 -11.20
N GLU A 174 10.90 -13.77 -11.11
CA GLU A 174 9.77 -13.91 -12.02
C GLU A 174 8.48 -13.99 -11.21
N LEU A 175 7.38 -13.47 -11.76
CA LEU A 175 6.06 -13.65 -11.16
C LEU A 175 5.62 -15.10 -11.35
N HIS A 176 5.09 -15.68 -10.27
CA HIS A 176 4.54 -17.03 -10.38
C HIS A 176 3.39 -17.06 -11.41
N PRO A 177 3.26 -18.11 -12.24
CA PRO A 177 2.24 -18.18 -13.29
C PRO A 177 0.80 -17.97 -12.81
N LYS A 178 0.50 -18.30 -11.54
CA LYS A 178 -0.82 -18.06 -10.92
C LYS A 178 -1.09 -16.59 -10.54
N SER A 179 -0.10 -15.69 -10.63
CA SER A 179 -0.32 -14.27 -10.40
C SER A 179 -1.18 -13.68 -11.52
N ALA A 180 -2.14 -12.83 -11.17
CA ALA A 180 -2.92 -12.08 -12.14
C ALA A 180 -2.05 -11.16 -13.01
N LEU A 181 -0.85 -10.82 -12.54
CA LEU A 181 0.12 -9.96 -13.21
C LEU A 181 1.09 -10.74 -14.10
N ALA A 182 1.06 -12.08 -14.06
CA ALA A 182 1.97 -12.91 -14.86
C ALA A 182 1.78 -12.67 -16.36
N GLY A 183 2.89 -12.48 -17.07
CA GLY A 183 2.91 -12.25 -18.52
C GLY A 183 2.49 -10.85 -18.97
N MET A 184 2.18 -9.92 -18.04
CA MET A 184 1.87 -8.54 -18.41
C MET A 184 3.10 -7.82 -18.94
N THR A 185 2.97 -7.20 -20.11
CA THR A 185 4.04 -6.42 -20.76
C THR A 185 4.05 -4.96 -20.30
N ALA A 186 2.89 -4.43 -19.90
CA ALA A 186 2.70 -3.04 -19.49
C ALA A 186 2.43 -2.94 -17.99
N LEU A 187 3.50 -2.92 -17.18
CA LEU A 187 3.43 -2.55 -15.78
C LEU A 187 3.70 -1.05 -15.66
N LEU A 188 2.70 -0.29 -15.19
CA LEU A 188 2.75 1.17 -15.14
C LEU A 188 3.67 1.68 -14.01
N GLN A 189 3.71 0.95 -12.90
CA GLN A 189 4.46 1.35 -11.71
C GLN A 189 5.89 0.79 -11.73
N PRO A 190 6.88 1.56 -11.24
CA PRO A 190 8.26 1.12 -11.16
C PRO A 190 8.54 0.12 -10.04
N TYR A 191 7.59 -0.07 -9.14
CA TYR A 191 7.73 -0.97 -7.98
C TYR A 191 6.48 -1.80 -7.75
N MET A 192 6.72 -2.98 -7.17
CA MET A 192 5.69 -3.88 -6.67
C MET A 192 6.09 -4.33 -5.27
N VAL A 193 5.12 -4.68 -4.44
CA VAL A 193 5.34 -5.43 -3.19
C VAL A 193 4.84 -6.85 -3.36
N TYR A 194 5.43 -7.79 -2.60
CA TYR A 194 5.09 -9.20 -2.69
C TYR A 194 5.03 -9.85 -1.30
N HIS A 195 4.27 -10.95 -1.19
CA HIS A 195 4.17 -11.68 0.06
C HIS A 195 5.29 -12.73 0.20
N THR A 196 5.40 -13.64 -0.75
CA THR A 196 6.30 -14.80 -0.63
C THR A 196 7.21 -14.91 -1.85
N LEU A 197 8.46 -15.33 -1.61
CA LEU A 197 9.43 -15.67 -2.64
C LEU A 197 9.84 -17.12 -2.47
N VAL A 198 9.73 -17.90 -3.54
CA VAL A 198 10.10 -19.32 -3.57
C VAL A 198 11.21 -19.53 -4.58
N ARG A 199 12.28 -20.21 -4.17
CA ARG A 199 13.37 -20.63 -5.06
C ARG A 199 13.12 -22.06 -5.53
N SER A 200 13.06 -22.24 -6.84
CA SER A 200 13.00 -23.54 -7.49
C SER A 200 13.94 -23.56 -8.71
N SER A 201 13.45 -23.82 -9.92
CA SER A 201 14.21 -23.64 -11.17
C SER A 201 14.55 -22.16 -11.44
N ALA A 202 13.74 -21.25 -10.91
CA ALA A 202 13.95 -19.80 -10.86
C ALA A 202 13.47 -19.26 -9.51
N CYS A 203 13.68 -17.96 -9.26
CA CYS A 203 13.11 -17.28 -8.11
C CYS A 203 11.72 -16.77 -8.46
N PHE A 204 10.67 -17.41 -7.96
CA PHE A 204 9.29 -17.03 -8.19
C PHE A 204 8.73 -16.21 -7.03
N VAL A 205 8.05 -15.14 -7.39
CA VAL A 205 7.34 -14.26 -6.46
C VAL A 205 5.86 -14.58 -6.51
N HIS A 206 5.24 -14.75 -5.34
CA HIS A 206 3.82 -14.99 -5.15
C HIS A 206 3.15 -13.76 -4.55
N ASP A 207 1.89 -13.54 -4.94
CA ASP A 207 1.01 -12.50 -4.42
C ASP A 207 1.63 -11.11 -4.50
N ALA A 208 1.70 -10.59 -5.71
CA ALA A 208 2.30 -9.31 -6.01
C ALA A 208 1.25 -8.20 -6.22
N THR A 209 1.63 -6.98 -5.86
CA THR A 209 0.81 -5.77 -6.07
C THR A 209 1.68 -4.64 -6.59
N CYS A 210 1.28 -4.03 -7.70
CA CYS A 210 1.87 -2.79 -8.18
C CYS A 210 1.53 -1.65 -7.22
N VAL A 211 2.54 -0.93 -6.76
CA VAL A 211 2.38 0.17 -5.81
C VAL A 211 3.03 1.45 -6.32
N PRO A 212 2.40 2.61 -6.07
CA PRO A 212 3.03 3.88 -6.39
C PRO A 212 4.26 4.11 -5.51
N MET A 213 5.28 4.79 -6.06
CA MET A 213 6.52 5.12 -5.33
C MET A 213 6.23 5.82 -4.00
N MET A 214 5.25 6.73 -3.98
CA MET A 214 4.88 7.45 -2.75
C MET A 214 4.41 6.55 -1.63
N ALA A 215 3.77 5.41 -1.93
CA ALA A 215 3.40 4.45 -0.91
C ALA A 215 4.64 3.87 -0.20
N LEU A 216 5.71 3.56 -0.95
CA LEU A 216 6.96 3.08 -0.37
C LEU A 216 7.66 4.17 0.44
N VAL A 217 7.69 5.41 -0.06
CA VAL A 217 8.31 6.55 0.63
C VAL A 217 7.62 6.87 1.96
N LEU A 218 6.28 6.83 1.98
CA LEU A 218 5.51 7.18 3.18
C LEU A 218 5.48 6.08 4.23
N PHE A 219 5.45 4.82 3.80
CA PHE A 219 5.24 3.66 4.69
C PHE A 219 6.46 2.73 4.78
N GLY A 220 7.51 2.99 4.00
CA GLY A 220 8.74 2.20 4.02
C GLY A 220 9.60 2.44 5.25
N GLY A 221 10.87 2.10 5.14
CA GLY A 221 11.84 2.20 6.22
C GLY A 221 12.41 3.61 6.44
N LYS A 222 13.71 3.67 6.69
CA LYS A 222 14.40 4.94 6.98
C LYS A 222 14.55 5.81 5.74
N LEU A 223 13.92 7.00 5.77
CA LEU A 223 14.02 8.00 4.72
C LEU A 223 15.11 9.01 5.04
N VAL A 224 16.02 9.22 4.10
CA VAL A 224 17.14 10.19 4.20
C VAL A 224 17.05 11.15 3.01
N ALA A 225 17.13 12.45 3.29
CA ALA A 225 17.19 13.49 2.28
C ALA A 225 18.63 13.95 2.08
N GLN A 226 19.09 14.04 0.83
CA GLN A 226 20.39 14.55 0.45
C GLN A 226 20.22 15.60 -0.65
N GLN A 227 20.94 16.71 -0.55
CA GLN A 227 20.94 17.75 -1.56
C GLN A 227 21.63 17.24 -2.83
N ALA A 228 20.98 17.33 -3.96
CA ALA A 228 21.50 16.92 -5.25
C ALA A 228 21.96 18.15 -6.05
N GLY A 229 23.21 18.57 -5.84
CA GLY A 229 23.83 19.64 -6.65
C GLY A 229 23.27 21.05 -6.42
N ALA A 230 23.69 22.00 -7.28
CA ALA A 230 23.38 23.44 -7.17
C ALA A 230 21.96 23.83 -7.60
N GLY A 231 21.11 22.90 -8.04
CA GLY A 231 19.81 23.20 -8.67
C GLY A 231 18.60 23.09 -7.75
N GLY A 232 18.75 23.02 -6.43
CA GLY A 232 17.60 22.94 -5.51
C GLY A 232 16.84 21.60 -5.52
N ALA A 233 17.31 20.59 -6.25
CA ALA A 233 16.76 19.24 -6.22
C ALA A 233 17.27 18.48 -4.99
N VAL A 234 16.40 17.68 -4.39
CA VAL A 234 16.71 16.81 -3.25
C VAL A 234 16.51 15.35 -3.66
N THR A 235 17.46 14.51 -3.31
CA THR A 235 17.34 13.07 -3.45
C THR A 235 16.87 12.49 -2.13
N LEU A 236 15.66 11.93 -2.14
CA LEU A 236 15.15 11.12 -1.04
C LEU A 236 15.61 9.68 -1.23
N THR A 237 16.28 9.12 -0.24
CA THR A 237 16.76 7.74 -0.27
C THR A 237 16.08 6.95 0.84
N LEU A 238 15.35 5.89 0.46
CA LEU A 238 14.71 4.96 1.38
C LEU A 238 15.62 3.74 1.59
N ASP A 239 15.98 3.47 2.84
CA ASP A 239 16.86 2.37 3.27
C ASP A 239 18.17 2.26 2.46
N GLY A 240 18.69 3.37 1.97
CA GLY A 240 19.96 3.45 1.26
C GLY A 240 19.98 2.86 -0.15
N TRP A 241 18.81 2.52 -0.75
CA TRP A 241 18.79 1.90 -2.07
C TRP A 241 17.71 2.40 -3.03
N LEU A 242 16.58 2.85 -2.51
CA LEU A 242 15.47 3.32 -3.33
C LEU A 242 15.50 4.84 -3.34
N THR A 243 15.81 5.43 -4.49
CA THR A 243 16.03 6.86 -4.62
C THR A 243 14.91 7.54 -5.40
N VAL A 244 14.51 8.72 -4.94
CA VAL A 244 13.52 9.60 -5.59
C VAL A 244 14.09 11.00 -5.66
N HIS A 245 14.04 11.61 -6.83
CA HIS A 245 14.43 13.02 -7.00
C HIS A 245 13.18 13.89 -6.93
N VAL A 246 13.21 14.86 -6.03
CA VAL A 246 12.08 15.77 -5.79
C VAL A 246 12.58 17.19 -5.59
N ALA A 247 11.72 18.19 -5.78
CA ALA A 247 12.01 19.56 -5.40
C ALA A 247 12.19 19.69 -3.88
N ALA A 248 13.00 20.63 -3.42
CA ALA A 248 13.32 20.80 -2.00
C ALA A 248 12.06 20.98 -1.13
N ASP A 249 11.11 21.80 -1.57
CA ASP A 249 9.86 22.03 -0.85
C ASP A 249 9.02 20.76 -0.75
N SER A 250 8.95 19.98 -1.83
CA SER A 250 8.26 18.69 -1.85
C SER A 250 8.95 17.68 -0.93
N ALA A 251 10.28 17.67 -0.89
CA ALA A 251 11.04 16.82 0.02
C ALA A 251 10.72 17.12 1.49
N ALA A 252 10.70 18.41 1.87
CA ALA A 252 10.35 18.84 3.21
C ALA A 252 8.93 18.40 3.61
N CYS A 253 7.96 18.58 2.71
CA CYS A 253 6.58 18.15 2.93
C CYS A 253 6.47 16.62 3.10
N VAL A 254 7.14 15.85 2.25
CA VAL A 254 7.13 14.38 2.32
C VAL A 254 7.77 13.88 3.61
N MET A 255 8.91 14.45 4.00
CA MET A 255 9.60 14.12 5.26
C MET A 255 8.72 14.42 6.47
N ALA A 256 8.11 15.62 6.51
CA ALA A 256 7.21 16.01 7.60
C ALA A 256 5.97 15.09 7.67
N LEU A 257 5.39 14.75 6.52
CA LEU A 257 4.24 13.85 6.44
C LEU A 257 4.59 12.44 6.92
N THR A 258 5.72 11.88 6.47
CA THR A 258 6.20 10.55 6.90
C THR A 258 6.40 10.51 8.41
N GLN A 259 7.09 11.52 8.96
CA GLN A 259 7.33 11.63 10.40
C GLN A 259 6.01 11.74 11.18
N ARG A 260 5.06 12.54 10.69
CA ARG A 260 3.76 12.70 11.32
C ARG A 260 2.95 11.42 11.31
N MET A 261 2.94 10.70 10.21
CA MET A 261 2.25 9.41 10.12
C MET A 261 2.83 8.39 11.11
N GLN A 262 4.15 8.34 11.25
CA GLN A 262 4.81 7.49 12.25
C GLN A 262 4.44 7.88 13.68
N HIS A 263 4.41 9.17 13.99
CA HIS A 263 3.97 9.66 15.30
C HIS A 263 2.49 9.31 15.59
N CYS A 264 1.61 9.46 14.59
CA CYS A 264 0.21 9.08 14.74
C CYS A 264 0.06 7.57 14.96
N LEU A 265 0.84 6.73 14.28
CA LEU A 265 0.86 5.29 14.50
C LEU A 265 1.33 4.96 15.93
N GLN A 266 2.41 5.57 16.37
CA GLN A 266 2.95 5.40 17.73
C GLN A 266 1.91 5.82 18.79
N ALA A 267 1.27 6.97 18.60
CA ALA A 267 0.23 7.48 19.49
C ALA A 267 -0.99 6.55 19.53
N LYS A 268 -1.45 6.08 18.36
CA LYS A 268 -2.54 5.12 18.26
C LYS A 268 -2.20 3.80 18.94
N PHE A 269 -0.95 3.35 18.85
CA PHE A 269 -0.48 2.15 19.53
C PHE A 269 -0.47 2.33 21.06
N THR A 270 -0.03 3.49 21.55
CA THR A 270 -0.01 3.79 22.99
C THR A 270 -1.41 4.04 23.54
N THR A 271 -2.28 4.66 22.77
CA THR A 271 -3.68 4.98 23.14
C THR A 271 -4.61 4.47 22.05
N PRO A 272 -5.04 3.19 22.11
CA PRO A 272 -5.83 2.55 21.04
C PRO A 272 -7.13 3.28 20.70
N ALA A 273 -7.81 3.88 21.67
CA ALA A 273 -9.05 4.63 21.48
C ALA A 273 -8.85 6.03 20.84
N LEU A 274 -7.60 6.49 20.68
CA LEU A 274 -7.31 7.80 20.09
C LEU A 274 -7.92 7.93 18.70
N ASP A 275 -8.78 8.94 18.50
CA ASP A 275 -9.21 9.32 17.15
C ASP A 275 -8.16 10.23 16.52
N VAL A 276 -7.40 9.67 15.59
CA VAL A 276 -6.34 10.40 14.85
C VAL A 276 -6.89 11.48 13.90
N TYR A 277 -8.21 11.53 13.71
CA TYR A 277 -8.92 12.51 12.87
C TYR A 277 -9.66 13.57 13.68
N ALA A 278 -9.73 13.41 14.99
CA ALA A 278 -10.34 14.43 15.83
C ALA A 278 -9.58 15.75 15.71
N PRO A 279 -10.27 16.88 15.57
CA PRO A 279 -9.60 18.18 15.59
C PRO A 279 -8.86 18.32 16.92
N SER A 280 -7.63 18.81 16.86
CA SER A 280 -6.87 19.09 18.09
C SER A 280 -7.68 20.05 18.98
N PRO A 281 -7.86 19.75 20.26
CA PRO A 281 -8.58 20.66 21.16
C PRO A 281 -7.90 22.03 21.15
N PRO A 282 -8.67 23.13 21.23
CA PRO A 282 -8.11 24.47 21.26
C PRO A 282 -7.10 24.60 22.41
N VAL A 283 -6.08 25.43 22.23
CA VAL A 283 -4.95 25.59 23.17
C VAL A 283 -5.44 25.89 24.60
N SER A 284 -6.56 26.56 24.77
CA SER A 284 -7.20 26.84 26.05
C SER A 284 -7.66 25.59 26.81
N ALA A 285 -8.05 24.53 26.11
CA ALA A 285 -8.45 23.26 26.74
C ALA A 285 -7.25 22.39 27.16
N ARG A 286 -6.06 22.62 26.57
CA ARG A 286 -4.83 21.89 26.93
C ARG A 286 -4.26 22.29 28.29
N VAL A 287 -4.47 23.56 28.69
CA VAL A 287 -3.98 24.07 29.97
C VAL A 287 -4.75 23.44 31.14
N ALA A 288 -6.01 23.06 30.96
CA ALA A 288 -6.84 22.47 32.00
C ALA A 288 -6.56 20.98 32.27
N GLN A 289 -5.87 20.28 31.38
CA GLN A 289 -5.56 18.84 31.49
C GLN A 289 -4.10 18.55 31.91
N SER A 290 -3.27 19.57 32.16
CA SER A 290 -1.83 19.43 32.39
C SER A 290 -1.45 19.13 33.86
N ASN A 291 -2.08 18.17 34.51
CA ASN A 291 -1.58 17.63 35.78
C ASN A 291 -0.81 16.30 35.62
N LEU A 292 -0.41 15.93 34.40
CA LEU A 292 0.51 14.81 34.13
C LEU A 292 1.92 15.34 33.84
N PRO A 293 2.99 14.69 34.37
CA PRO A 293 4.35 15.19 34.25
C PRO A 293 4.79 15.26 32.80
N HIS A 294 5.22 16.46 32.39
CA HIS A 294 5.80 16.75 31.06
C HIS A 294 7.01 15.87 30.79
N ARG A 295 6.89 14.88 29.92
CA ARG A 295 8.02 14.08 29.41
C ARG A 295 8.13 13.98 27.89
N TYR A 296 7.33 14.72 27.13
CA TYR A 296 7.54 14.84 25.68
C TYR A 296 7.22 16.26 25.23
N GLY A 297 8.20 16.87 24.53
CA GLY A 297 8.15 18.26 24.10
C GLY A 297 6.87 18.62 23.32
N ASP A 298 6.40 19.82 23.58
CA ASP A 298 5.20 20.47 23.04
C ASP A 298 5.26 20.68 21.51
N SER A 299 5.20 19.61 20.73
CA SER A 299 4.77 19.68 19.35
C SER A 299 3.34 19.13 19.28
N GLY A 300 2.37 20.04 19.24
CA GLY A 300 0.96 19.71 19.27
C GLY A 300 0.59 18.57 18.33
N PHE A 301 -0.10 17.56 18.87
CA PHE A 301 -0.77 16.51 18.14
C PHE A 301 -1.76 17.15 17.15
N ALA A 302 -1.30 17.44 15.94
CA ALA A 302 -2.20 17.78 14.88
C ALA A 302 -2.68 16.48 14.25
N ALA A 303 -3.97 16.21 14.35
CA ALA A 303 -4.65 15.11 13.71
C ALA A 303 -4.23 14.96 12.24
N ILE A 304 -4.27 13.76 11.69
CA ILE A 304 -4.23 13.58 10.23
C ILE A 304 -5.48 14.27 9.70
N SER A 305 -5.32 15.49 9.18
CA SER A 305 -6.46 16.26 8.68
C SER A 305 -7.08 15.55 7.46
N ARG A 306 -8.37 15.79 7.22
CA ARG A 306 -9.02 15.33 5.97
C ARG A 306 -8.25 15.81 4.75
N GLU A 307 -7.62 16.98 4.83
CA GLU A 307 -6.75 17.55 3.80
C GLU A 307 -5.49 16.70 3.57
N THR A 308 -4.87 16.17 4.64
CA THR A 308 -3.72 15.24 4.52
C THR A 308 -4.11 13.95 3.79
N LEU A 309 -5.30 13.39 4.08
CA LEU A 309 -5.84 12.25 3.32
C LEU A 309 -6.16 12.62 1.88
N GLN A 310 -6.67 13.82 1.66
CA GLN A 310 -6.96 14.30 0.33
C GLN A 310 -5.68 14.53 -0.48
N LEU A 311 -4.62 15.04 0.15
CA LEU A 311 -3.29 15.15 -0.45
C LEU A 311 -2.70 13.77 -0.77
N LEU A 312 -2.87 12.77 0.10
CA LEU A 312 -2.49 11.39 -0.18
C LEU A 312 -3.27 10.82 -1.37
N ARG A 313 -4.59 11.03 -1.41
CA ARG A 313 -5.44 10.64 -2.54
C ARG A 313 -5.02 11.32 -3.83
N CYS A 314 -4.76 12.63 -3.80
CA CYS A 314 -4.30 13.41 -4.95
C CYS A 314 -2.91 12.95 -5.42
N SER A 315 -1.97 12.69 -4.52
CA SER A 315 -0.62 12.22 -4.88
C SER A 315 -0.65 10.85 -5.53
N PHE A 316 -1.52 9.93 -5.07
CA PHE A 316 -1.70 8.62 -5.71
C PHE A 316 -2.42 8.73 -7.06
N SER A 317 -3.42 9.63 -7.17
CA SER A 317 -4.16 9.88 -8.40
C SER A 317 -3.29 10.55 -9.46
N LEU A 318 -2.47 11.54 -9.09
CA LEU A 318 -1.51 12.21 -9.99
C LEU A 318 -0.44 11.24 -10.50
N ALA A 319 0.07 10.36 -9.65
CA ALA A 319 1.02 9.32 -10.08
C ALA A 319 0.37 8.37 -11.11
N ARG A 320 -0.93 8.12 -10.99
CA ARG A 320 -1.70 7.30 -11.95
C ARG A 320 -2.00 8.05 -13.23
N ALA A 321 -2.33 9.34 -13.16
CA ALA A 321 -2.58 10.21 -14.31
C ALA A 321 -1.29 10.46 -15.12
N ALA A 322 -0.17 10.73 -14.46
CA ALA A 322 1.13 10.89 -15.10
C ALA A 322 1.56 9.61 -15.83
N ALA A 323 1.29 8.43 -15.27
CA ALA A 323 1.53 7.14 -15.91
C ALA A 323 0.61 6.92 -17.13
N ALA A 324 -0.63 7.43 -17.12
CA ALA A 324 -1.58 7.32 -18.23
C ALA A 324 -1.24 8.28 -19.39
N VAL A 325 -0.75 9.49 -19.10
CA VAL A 325 -0.36 10.49 -20.10
C VAL A 325 0.86 10.03 -20.90
N THR A 326 1.80 9.32 -20.30
CA THR A 326 2.93 8.72 -21.03
C THR A 326 2.54 7.59 -21.98
N HIS A 327 1.31 7.08 -21.89
CA HIS A 327 0.76 6.07 -22.80
C HIS A 327 -0.25 6.60 -23.82
N GLY A 328 -0.81 7.80 -23.61
CA GLY A 328 -1.84 8.40 -24.50
C GLY A 328 -1.29 9.21 -25.67
N SER A 329 0.02 9.51 -25.72
CA SER A 329 0.62 10.31 -26.80
C SER A 329 1.22 9.48 -27.95
N ALA A 330 0.91 8.20 -28.05
CA ALA A 330 1.43 7.32 -29.10
C ALA A 330 0.41 6.98 -30.19
N THR A 331 -0.64 7.77 -30.38
CA THR A 331 -1.53 7.66 -31.56
C THR A 331 -1.79 9.06 -32.11
N THR A 332 -0.93 9.51 -32.97
CA THR A 332 -1.08 10.24 -34.24
C THR A 332 0.25 10.93 -34.56
N GLU A 333 0.69 10.58 -35.70
CA GLU A 333 1.47 11.30 -36.70
C GLU A 333 2.74 10.63 -37.15
N ASP A 334 2.67 10.37 -38.39
CA ASP A 334 3.46 9.91 -39.51
C ASP A 334 4.90 10.43 -39.59
N ALA A 335 5.74 9.53 -40.11
CA ALA A 335 6.91 9.71 -41.00
C ALA A 335 7.85 10.92 -40.83
N GLY A 336 9.13 10.60 -40.52
CA GLY A 336 10.25 11.49 -40.85
C GLY A 336 11.56 11.19 -40.12
N SER A 337 12.41 10.39 -40.78
CA SER A 337 13.88 10.35 -40.79
C SER A 337 14.74 10.68 -39.58
N CYS A 338 15.61 9.69 -39.30
CA CYS A 338 17.03 9.75 -38.87
C CYS A 338 17.55 10.84 -37.92
N SER A 339 18.09 10.42 -36.78
CA SER A 339 19.52 10.40 -36.44
C SER A 339 19.73 10.04 -34.98
N ASP A 340 20.80 9.30 -34.73
CA ASP A 340 21.35 8.92 -33.43
C ASP A 340 21.61 10.14 -32.55
N ASP A 341 21.30 10.06 -31.24
CA ASP A 341 22.23 10.28 -30.17
C ASP A 341 21.54 10.31 -28.77
N ASP A 342 22.23 9.67 -27.84
CA ASP A 342 22.38 9.94 -26.41
C ASP A 342 21.20 10.03 -25.42
N SER A 343 21.34 9.11 -24.49
CA SER A 343 21.11 9.21 -23.03
C SER A 343 20.40 10.46 -22.49
N ARG A 344 19.11 10.33 -22.14
CA ARG A 344 18.48 11.22 -21.16
C ARG A 344 17.47 10.49 -20.26
N ALA A 345 17.80 10.51 -18.98
CA ALA A 345 16.90 10.17 -17.90
C ALA A 345 15.65 11.07 -17.93
N THR A 346 14.47 10.47 -17.94
CA THR A 346 13.19 11.21 -17.94
C THR A 346 12.92 11.76 -16.55
N THR A 347 13.15 13.03 -16.35
CA THR A 347 12.83 13.81 -15.15
C THR A 347 11.39 14.33 -15.29
N ALA A 348 10.49 13.91 -14.40
CA ALA A 348 9.17 14.53 -14.29
C ALA A 348 9.31 15.83 -13.50
N HIS A 349 9.13 16.97 -14.15
CA HIS A 349 9.11 18.30 -13.54
C HIS A 349 7.73 18.60 -12.95
N LEU A 350 7.67 18.80 -11.63
CA LEU A 350 6.56 19.50 -10.97
C LEU A 350 7.01 20.94 -10.71
N GLN A 351 6.20 21.92 -11.13
CA GLN A 351 6.52 23.35 -10.99
C GLN A 351 6.52 23.80 -9.52
N PRO A 352 7.38 24.79 -9.16
CA PRO A 352 7.61 25.16 -7.77
C PRO A 352 6.56 26.16 -7.24
N VAL A 353 6.16 25.97 -5.98
CA VAL A 353 5.52 27.01 -5.15
C VAL A 353 6.63 27.65 -4.32
N GLN A 354 6.77 28.97 -4.38
CA GLN A 354 7.83 29.74 -3.77
C GLN A 354 7.71 29.86 -2.25
N GLY A 355 8.83 29.66 -1.59
CA GLY A 355 9.20 30.21 -0.28
C GLY A 355 9.10 29.28 0.91
N PHE A 356 10.23 28.71 1.37
CA PHE A 356 10.59 28.63 2.79
C PHE A 356 12.04 28.16 3.02
N VAL A 357 12.63 28.67 4.12
CA VAL A 357 14.04 28.68 4.49
C VAL A 357 14.56 27.30 4.93
N THR A 358 15.76 26.97 4.50
CA THR A 358 16.54 25.75 4.79
C THR A 358 16.98 25.69 6.26
N ARG A 359 16.64 24.63 6.98
CA ARG A 359 17.39 24.18 8.16
C ARG A 359 17.70 22.70 8.03
N THR A 360 18.98 22.40 8.09
CA THR A 360 19.52 21.04 8.16
C THR A 360 19.21 20.44 9.52
N PHE A 361 18.44 19.34 9.57
CA PHE A 361 18.27 18.57 10.79
C PHE A 361 19.18 17.35 10.76
N GLN A 362 20.26 17.40 11.53
CA GLN A 362 21.00 16.22 11.98
C GLN A 362 20.27 15.62 13.18
N ILE A 363 19.80 14.39 13.04
CA ILE A 363 19.35 13.60 14.19
C ILE A 363 20.60 13.00 14.80
N GLY A 364 21.07 13.58 15.91
CA GLY A 364 22.18 13.09 16.70
C GLY A 364 21.83 11.70 17.29
N GLY A 365 22.68 10.72 17.00
CA GLY A 365 22.69 9.44 17.69
C GLY A 365 23.30 9.62 19.07
N GLY A 366 22.52 9.49 20.14
CA GLY A 366 22.99 9.30 21.50
C GLY A 366 23.29 7.81 21.71
N GLY A 367 24.57 7.48 21.93
CA GLY A 367 24.98 6.13 22.28
C GLY A 367 24.66 5.79 23.74
N GLY A 368 24.62 4.50 24.01
CA GLY A 368 24.71 3.92 25.36
C GLY A 368 23.59 2.97 25.73
N GLY A 369 23.90 1.68 25.82
CA GLY A 369 23.05 0.69 26.46
C GLY A 369 23.00 -0.64 25.72
N SER A 370 24.10 -1.40 25.75
CA SER A 370 24.11 -2.85 25.58
C SER A 370 23.32 -3.48 26.72
N ASP A 371 22.75 -4.64 26.46
CA ASP A 371 22.07 -5.59 27.34
C ASP A 371 20.55 -5.54 27.30
N ALA A 372 19.98 -6.26 26.35
CA ALA A 372 18.71 -7.02 26.46
C ALA A 372 18.28 -7.57 25.08
N MET A 373 19.07 -8.51 24.53
CA MET A 373 18.64 -9.28 23.35
C MET A 373 19.16 -10.71 23.40
N ASP A 374 18.83 -11.40 24.50
CA ASP A 374 19.04 -12.84 24.62
C ASP A 374 17.94 -13.48 25.47
N ALA A 375 16.71 -13.42 24.99
CA ALA A 375 15.62 -14.24 25.55
C ALA A 375 14.42 -14.26 24.61
N LEU A 376 14.56 -14.85 23.41
CA LEU A 376 13.43 -15.31 22.56
C LEU A 376 13.98 -16.16 21.40
N ASN A 377 14.75 -17.20 21.77
CA ASN A 377 15.00 -18.35 20.90
C ASN A 377 15.08 -19.59 21.78
N GLU A 378 13.94 -20.11 22.15
CA GLU A 378 13.66 -21.51 22.43
C GLU A 378 12.24 -21.83 22.01
#